data_99557ee87eda6874e65fa640ac0872a6
#
_entry.id   99557ee87eda6874e65fa640ac0872a6
#
_cell.length_a   1.000
_cell.length_b   1.000
_cell.length_c   1.000
_cell.angle_alpha   90.00
_cell.angle_beta   90.00
_cell.angle_gamma   90.00
#
_symmetry.space_group_name_H-M   'P 1'
#
loop_
_entity.id
_entity.type
_entity.pdbx_description
1 polymer ?
#
loop_
_entity_poly.entity_id
_entity_poly.type
_entity_poly.pdbx_seq_one_letter_code
_entity_poly.pdbx_strand_id
1 'polypeptide(L)'
;MGVFTISFNEYNISLDRREQGSNLDFISHAHTDHITAAKKSQKVLSSVETAELIESAYGISVNRFEPNEKGIKLLDSGHMFGSKQLYIEDYENGKSIIYTGDFQMQESDISKPIEIKQADIAIIDSTYSNPKVRFPNRQEIIENIILWVANKISNGIILFSAYRMGKAQELIKIMNKAGIKPVVTKKISEVNKVYEKNGISLAYSSAYNSDLESDGINDHNFVGITEDRNVRMLAEKLGGVYKRRVYTAVATGFAEIFRFNTDVQFPLSDHADFYQILEYISKVQPKKIYTYGKSKEFLAKSLTESGYDALPSIY
;
A
#
# COMPACT_ATOMS: atom_id res chain seq x y z
N MET A 1 5.40 -11.40 26.27
CA MET A 1 4.76 -11.73 24.99
C MET A 1 5.36 -10.82 23.93
N GLY A 2 6.01 -11.38 22.90
CA GLY A 2 6.40 -10.58 21.73
C GLY A 2 5.15 -10.02 21.08
N VAL A 3 5.15 -8.73 20.72
CA VAL A 3 3.96 -8.01 20.25
C VAL A 3 3.50 -8.43 18.85
N PHE A 4 4.19 -9.37 18.20
CA PHE A 4 3.83 -9.88 16.89
C PHE A 4 3.05 -11.20 16.89
N THR A 5 2.66 -11.68 18.07
CA THR A 5 1.80 -12.85 18.22
C THR A 5 0.61 -12.53 19.11
N ILE A 6 -0.58 -12.90 18.64
CA ILE A 6 -1.84 -12.82 19.38
C ILE A 6 -2.31 -14.24 19.62
N SER A 7 -2.49 -14.60 20.90
CA SER A 7 -3.09 -15.89 21.27
C SER A 7 -4.60 -15.74 21.33
N PHE A 8 -5.32 -16.58 20.59
CA PHE A 8 -6.77 -16.62 20.57
C PHE A 8 -7.23 -18.07 20.36
N ASN A 9 -7.95 -18.62 21.34
CA ASN A 9 -8.33 -20.04 21.35
C ASN A 9 -7.12 -20.96 21.11
N GLU A 10 -7.19 -21.83 20.11
CA GLU A 10 -6.11 -22.73 19.69
C GLU A 10 -5.05 -22.06 18.79
N TYR A 11 -5.29 -20.80 18.36
CA TYR A 11 -4.39 -20.09 17.45
C TYR A 11 -3.40 -19.21 18.21
N ASN A 12 -2.14 -19.33 17.82
CA ASN A 12 -1.09 -18.37 18.12
C ASN A 12 -0.72 -17.65 16.82
N ILE A 13 -1.31 -16.47 16.63
CA ILE A 13 -1.33 -15.75 15.35
C ILE A 13 -0.13 -14.80 15.30
N SER A 14 0.78 -14.99 14.36
CA SER A 14 1.82 -14.00 14.05
C SER A 14 1.30 -12.93 13.09
N LEU A 15 1.90 -11.74 13.13
CA LEU A 15 1.48 -10.56 12.37
C LEU A 15 2.54 -10.18 11.34
N ASP A 16 2.25 -10.38 10.03
CA ASP A 16 3.10 -10.08 8.86
C ASP A 16 4.48 -10.75 8.84
N ARG A 17 4.82 -11.46 9.89
CA ARG A 17 6.05 -12.24 10.05
C ARG A 17 5.73 -13.59 10.63
N ARG A 18 6.54 -14.58 10.30
CA ARG A 18 6.46 -15.87 10.99
C ARG A 18 7.29 -15.82 12.26
N GLU A 19 6.65 -16.07 13.39
CA GLU A 19 7.29 -16.15 14.70
C GLU A 19 7.41 -17.61 15.16
N GLN A 20 8.42 -17.86 16.03
CA GLN A 20 8.58 -19.18 16.63
C GLN A 20 7.39 -19.48 17.52
N GLY A 21 6.73 -20.63 17.29
CA GLY A 21 5.55 -21.05 18.05
C GLY A 21 4.21 -20.55 17.48
N SER A 22 4.22 -19.75 16.37
CA SER A 22 2.98 -19.46 15.65
C SER A 22 2.47 -20.70 14.95
N ASN A 23 1.15 -20.89 14.96
CA ASN A 23 0.46 -21.94 14.20
C ASN A 23 -0.51 -21.39 13.15
N LEU A 24 -0.66 -20.06 13.11
CA LEU A 24 -1.37 -19.30 12.09
C LEU A 24 -0.63 -17.99 11.86
N ASP A 25 -0.35 -17.65 10.61
CA ASP A 25 0.36 -16.42 10.26
C ASP A 25 -0.58 -15.49 9.49
N PHE A 26 -0.86 -14.31 10.04
CA PHE A 26 -1.63 -13.27 9.37
C PHE A 26 -0.73 -12.45 8.43
N ILE A 27 -1.20 -12.22 7.21
CA ILE A 27 -0.58 -11.33 6.22
C ILE A 27 -1.57 -10.22 5.87
N SER A 28 -1.25 -9.00 6.27
CA SER A 28 -2.11 -7.84 6.10
C SER A 28 -2.26 -7.42 4.63
N HIS A 29 -1.17 -7.44 3.88
CA HIS A 29 -1.13 -7.05 2.46
C HIS A 29 0.10 -7.59 1.72
N ALA A 30 0.18 -7.37 0.40
CA ALA A 30 1.14 -8.04 -0.47
C ALA A 30 2.50 -7.35 -0.64
N HIS A 31 2.86 -6.30 0.11
CA HIS A 31 4.19 -5.70 0.04
C HIS A 31 5.27 -6.62 0.64
N THR A 32 6.50 -6.53 0.11
CA THR A 32 7.59 -7.47 0.39
C THR A 32 7.99 -7.60 1.85
N ASP A 33 7.86 -6.55 2.62
CA ASP A 33 8.19 -6.48 4.05
C ASP A 33 7.13 -7.11 4.95
N HIS A 34 5.92 -7.37 4.42
CA HIS A 34 4.81 -8.00 5.14
C HIS A 34 4.57 -9.48 4.77
N ILE A 35 5.24 -10.01 3.74
CA ILE A 35 4.99 -11.37 3.23
C ILE A 35 6.04 -12.41 3.64
N THR A 36 6.86 -12.14 4.66
CA THR A 36 7.93 -13.07 5.05
C THR A 36 7.39 -14.44 5.51
N ALA A 37 6.17 -14.47 6.04
CA ALA A 37 5.46 -15.68 6.41
C ALA A 37 5.01 -16.52 5.19
N ALA A 38 4.68 -15.90 4.05
CA ALA A 38 4.08 -16.56 2.89
C ALA A 38 4.87 -17.77 2.37
N LYS A 39 6.21 -17.71 2.44
CA LYS A 39 7.11 -18.77 1.93
C LYS A 39 7.19 -20.01 2.82
N LYS A 40 6.89 -19.90 4.11
CA LYS A 40 7.20 -20.93 5.11
C LYS A 40 5.99 -21.32 5.97
N SER A 41 4.90 -20.60 5.88
CA SER A 41 3.72 -20.88 6.68
C SER A 41 2.92 -22.04 6.15
N GLN A 42 2.42 -22.86 7.06
CA GLN A 42 1.49 -23.95 6.74
C GLN A 42 0.03 -23.47 6.69
N LYS A 43 -0.28 -22.37 7.38
CA LYS A 43 -1.61 -21.76 7.44
C LYS A 43 -1.45 -20.23 7.43
N VAL A 44 -1.95 -19.59 6.38
CA VAL A 44 -1.92 -18.12 6.23
C VAL A 44 -3.33 -17.58 6.28
N LEU A 45 -3.57 -16.67 7.21
CA LEU A 45 -4.77 -15.83 7.24
C LEU A 45 -4.51 -14.57 6.42
N SER A 46 -5.21 -14.40 5.32
CA SER A 46 -5.16 -13.21 4.46
C SER A 46 -6.43 -13.08 3.65
N SER A 47 -6.64 -11.93 3.00
CA SER A 47 -7.64 -11.82 1.96
C SER A 47 -7.29 -12.68 0.74
N VAL A 48 -8.28 -13.00 -0.09
CA VAL A 48 -8.06 -13.70 -1.36
C VAL A 48 -7.19 -12.85 -2.27
N GLU A 49 -7.48 -11.57 -2.34
CA GLU A 49 -6.79 -10.58 -3.17
C GLU A 49 -5.31 -10.47 -2.79
N THR A 50 -4.99 -10.44 -1.48
CA THR A 50 -3.60 -10.43 -0.99
C THR A 50 -2.86 -11.69 -1.42
N ALA A 51 -3.47 -12.87 -1.30
CA ALA A 51 -2.83 -14.12 -1.72
C ALA A 51 -2.59 -14.16 -3.25
N GLU A 52 -3.57 -13.74 -4.05
CA GLU A 52 -3.43 -13.64 -5.51
C GLU A 52 -2.35 -12.66 -5.95
N LEU A 53 -2.25 -11.51 -5.28
CA LEU A 53 -1.20 -10.52 -5.52
C LEU A 53 0.19 -11.06 -5.18
N ILE A 54 0.33 -11.80 -4.08
CA ILE A 54 1.59 -12.45 -3.71
C ILE A 54 1.99 -13.48 -4.76
N GLU A 55 1.07 -14.31 -5.20
CA GLU A 55 1.34 -15.32 -6.22
C GLU A 55 1.72 -14.68 -7.55
N SER A 56 0.95 -13.69 -8.02
CA SER A 56 1.22 -12.98 -9.28
C SER A 56 2.55 -12.22 -9.26
N ALA A 57 2.84 -11.53 -8.15
CA ALA A 57 4.02 -10.66 -8.07
C ALA A 57 5.32 -11.39 -7.76
N TYR A 58 5.26 -12.51 -7.02
CA TYR A 58 6.45 -13.18 -6.48
C TYR A 58 6.52 -14.66 -6.83
N GLY A 59 5.49 -15.25 -7.46
CA GLY A 59 5.43 -16.69 -7.74
C GLY A 59 5.35 -17.54 -6.48
N ILE A 60 4.83 -16.99 -5.39
CA ILE A 60 4.70 -17.71 -4.11
C ILE A 60 3.23 -18.10 -3.93
N SER A 61 2.97 -19.41 -3.95
CA SER A 61 1.64 -19.92 -3.62
C SER A 61 1.40 -19.80 -2.11
N VAL A 62 0.29 -19.16 -1.74
CA VAL A 62 -0.09 -18.91 -0.35
C VAL A 62 -1.08 -19.99 0.08
N ASN A 63 -0.72 -20.79 1.09
CA ASN A 63 -1.65 -21.76 1.70
C ASN A 63 -2.65 -21.02 2.60
N ARG A 64 -3.66 -20.38 1.97
CA ARG A 64 -4.66 -19.59 2.66
C ARG A 64 -5.56 -20.45 3.52
N PHE A 65 -5.75 -20.02 4.76
CA PHE A 65 -6.59 -20.65 5.76
C PHE A 65 -7.65 -19.67 6.26
N GLU A 66 -8.88 -20.11 6.32
CA GLU A 66 -9.98 -19.38 6.92
C GLU A 66 -10.35 -20.07 8.23
N PRO A 67 -10.05 -19.45 9.39
CA PRO A 67 -10.48 -20.01 10.65
C PRO A 67 -12.00 -19.97 10.75
N ASN A 68 -12.60 -21.07 11.16
CA ASN A 68 -14.06 -21.17 11.39
C ASN A 68 -14.45 -20.57 12.77
N GLU A 69 -13.83 -19.46 13.13
CA GLU A 69 -13.96 -18.81 14.43
C GLU A 69 -14.70 -17.48 14.32
N LYS A 70 -15.81 -17.35 15.04
CA LYS A 70 -16.63 -16.13 15.01
C LYS A 70 -15.90 -14.87 15.50
N GLY A 71 -14.85 -15.03 16.32
CA GLY A 71 -14.09 -13.92 16.91
C GLY A 71 -13.02 -13.31 16.00
N ILE A 72 -12.66 -13.93 14.86
CA ILE A 72 -11.63 -13.44 13.95
C ILE A 72 -12.30 -12.76 12.74
N LYS A 73 -11.94 -11.51 12.45
CA LYS A 73 -12.47 -10.75 11.30
C LYS A 73 -11.35 -10.04 10.57
N LEU A 74 -11.44 -10.02 9.23
CA LEU A 74 -10.61 -9.21 8.35
C LEU A 74 -11.42 -7.97 7.93
N LEU A 75 -10.94 -6.79 8.32
CA LEU A 75 -11.55 -5.49 8.01
C LEU A 75 -10.68 -4.76 6.98
N ASP A 76 -11.26 -3.89 6.15
CA ASP A 76 -10.47 -3.11 5.20
C ASP A 76 -9.47 -2.19 5.92
N SER A 77 -8.21 -2.15 5.45
CA SER A 77 -7.17 -1.26 6.03
C SER A 77 -6.93 -0.01 5.19
N GLY A 78 -7.40 0.04 3.96
CA GLY A 78 -7.31 1.22 3.10
C GLY A 78 -5.96 1.42 2.39
N HIS A 79 -4.93 0.68 2.77
CA HIS A 79 -3.58 0.86 2.24
C HIS A 79 -3.46 0.56 0.74
N MET A 80 -3.93 -0.60 0.33
CA MET A 80 -3.97 -1.03 -1.06
C MET A 80 -5.10 -2.03 -1.29
N PHE A 81 -5.35 -2.39 -2.55
CA PHE A 81 -6.33 -3.42 -2.88
C PHE A 81 -6.03 -4.73 -2.16
N GLY A 82 -7.04 -5.29 -1.49
CA GLY A 82 -6.94 -6.52 -0.71
C GLY A 82 -6.31 -6.38 0.67
N SER A 83 -5.76 -5.23 1.04
CA SER A 83 -5.17 -5.01 2.37
C SER A 83 -6.21 -5.09 3.48
N LYS A 84 -5.86 -5.76 4.59
CA LYS A 84 -6.77 -6.00 5.72
C LYS A 84 -6.12 -5.68 7.06
N GLN A 85 -6.96 -5.21 7.98
CA GLN A 85 -6.71 -5.24 9.41
C GLN A 85 -7.10 -6.63 9.95
N LEU A 86 -6.45 -7.07 11.01
CA LEU A 86 -6.89 -8.22 11.80
C LEU A 86 -7.61 -7.72 13.05
N TYR A 87 -8.90 -8.04 13.17
CA TYR A 87 -9.68 -7.80 14.39
C TYR A 87 -9.98 -9.13 15.08
N ILE A 88 -9.68 -9.21 16.37
CA ILE A 88 -9.97 -10.37 17.20
C ILE A 88 -10.79 -9.92 18.39
N GLU A 89 -11.91 -10.58 18.58
CA GLU A 89 -12.79 -10.41 19.71
C GLU A 89 -12.61 -11.62 20.64
N ASP A 90 -11.97 -11.39 21.78
CA ASP A 90 -11.76 -12.44 22.80
C ASP A 90 -12.97 -12.51 23.72
N TYR A 91 -13.91 -13.39 23.40
CA TYR A 91 -15.14 -13.55 24.16
C TYR A 91 -14.93 -14.13 25.56
N GLU A 92 -13.86 -14.88 25.79
CA GLU A 92 -13.58 -15.48 27.11
C GLU A 92 -13.08 -14.44 28.12
N ASN A 93 -12.24 -13.50 27.66
CA ASN A 93 -11.71 -12.42 28.48
C ASN A 93 -12.43 -11.07 28.24
N GLY A 94 -13.38 -11.01 27.32
CA GLY A 94 -14.13 -9.81 26.97
C GLY A 94 -13.29 -8.68 26.38
N LYS A 95 -12.09 -8.97 25.88
CA LYS A 95 -11.19 -7.99 25.26
C LYS A 95 -11.17 -8.13 23.75
N SER A 96 -11.03 -7.00 23.06
CA SER A 96 -10.86 -6.95 21.62
C SER A 96 -9.51 -6.37 21.24
N ILE A 97 -8.93 -6.92 20.16
CA ILE A 97 -7.62 -6.51 19.67
C ILE A 97 -7.76 -6.19 18.17
N ILE A 98 -7.16 -5.07 17.73
CA ILE A 98 -7.05 -4.73 16.33
C ILE A 98 -5.58 -4.49 15.95
N TYR A 99 -5.15 -5.12 14.86
CA TYR A 99 -3.88 -4.86 14.19
C TYR A 99 -4.16 -4.21 12.84
N THR A 100 -3.66 -2.99 12.64
CA THR A 100 -4.02 -2.22 11.45
C THR A 100 -3.40 -2.76 10.17
N GLY A 101 -2.22 -3.42 10.24
CA GLY A 101 -1.35 -3.45 9.08
C GLY A 101 -1.04 -2.01 8.65
N ASP A 102 -0.45 -1.82 7.50
CA ASP A 102 -0.35 -0.50 6.89
C ASP A 102 -1.75 -0.01 6.52
N PHE A 103 -2.05 1.27 6.74
CA PHE A 103 -3.41 1.76 6.59
C PHE A 103 -3.53 3.18 6.05
N GLN A 104 -4.69 3.47 5.44
CA GLN A 104 -5.04 4.79 4.92
C GLN A 104 -6.48 5.16 5.32
N MET A 105 -6.67 6.43 5.77
CA MET A 105 -7.96 6.97 6.17
C MET A 105 -8.82 7.48 4.99
N GLN A 106 -8.18 7.76 3.86
CA GLN A 106 -8.84 8.35 2.69
C GLN A 106 -9.12 7.27 1.64
N GLU A 107 -10.27 7.36 1.00
CA GLU A 107 -10.64 6.52 -0.12
C GLU A 107 -9.75 6.76 -1.35
N SER A 108 -9.49 5.71 -2.11
CA SER A 108 -8.86 5.77 -3.43
C SER A 108 -9.69 5.01 -4.47
N ASP A 109 -9.35 5.16 -5.75
CA ASP A 109 -10.04 4.44 -6.83
C ASP A 109 -9.74 2.92 -6.85
N ILE A 110 -8.85 2.46 -5.98
CA ILE A 110 -8.42 1.06 -5.91
C ILE A 110 -8.60 0.44 -4.52
N SER A 111 -8.93 1.22 -3.51
CA SER A 111 -9.08 0.76 -2.13
C SER A 111 -10.09 1.63 -1.38
N LYS A 112 -10.95 1.00 -0.60
CA LYS A 112 -11.81 1.69 0.37
C LYS A 112 -10.94 2.23 1.53
N PRO A 113 -11.40 3.26 2.27
CA PRO A 113 -10.68 3.71 3.47
C PRO A 113 -10.68 2.62 4.54
N ILE A 114 -9.83 2.77 5.55
CA ILE A 114 -9.79 1.86 6.70
C ILE A 114 -11.16 1.78 7.38
N GLU A 115 -11.60 0.55 7.68
CA GLU A 115 -12.81 0.31 8.44
C GLU A 115 -12.58 0.58 9.92
N ILE A 116 -13.43 1.38 10.55
CA ILE A 116 -13.32 1.73 11.96
C ILE A 116 -14.12 0.75 12.81
N LYS A 117 -13.43 0.11 13.75
CA LYS A 117 -14.05 -0.75 14.75
C LYS A 117 -13.42 -0.51 16.11
N GLN A 118 -14.24 -0.32 17.15
CA GLN A 118 -13.74 -0.15 18.52
C GLN A 118 -13.00 -1.41 18.98
N ALA A 119 -11.89 -1.21 19.70
CA ALA A 119 -11.08 -2.30 20.25
C ALA A 119 -10.40 -1.86 21.54
N ASP A 120 -10.24 -2.79 22.50
CA ASP A 120 -9.54 -2.51 23.77
C ASP A 120 -8.05 -2.32 23.57
N ILE A 121 -7.46 -3.02 22.61
CA ILE A 121 -6.03 -2.97 22.27
C ILE A 121 -5.89 -2.68 20.79
N ALA A 122 -5.07 -1.69 20.44
CA ALA A 122 -4.71 -1.39 19.07
C ALA A 122 -3.21 -1.57 18.82
N ILE A 123 -2.84 -2.22 17.72
CA ILE A 123 -1.46 -2.33 17.22
C ILE A 123 -1.43 -1.53 15.92
N ILE A 124 -0.66 -0.42 15.89
CA ILE A 124 -0.81 0.65 14.90
C ILE A 124 0.51 0.90 14.15
N ASP A 125 0.42 1.02 12.82
CA ASP A 125 1.53 1.44 11.96
C ASP A 125 2.07 2.83 12.32
N SER A 126 3.40 2.97 12.30
CA SER A 126 4.12 4.21 12.63
C SER A 126 4.88 4.83 11.45
N THR A 127 4.59 4.45 10.21
CA THR A 127 5.38 4.85 9.04
C THR A 127 5.51 6.36 8.89
N TYR A 128 4.43 7.12 9.02
CA TYR A 128 4.43 8.59 8.97
C TYR A 128 3.97 9.22 10.28
N SER A 129 4.58 8.80 11.38
CA SER A 129 4.22 9.24 12.74
C SER A 129 4.78 10.62 13.13
N ASN A 130 5.59 11.26 12.28
CA ASN A 130 6.15 12.58 12.57
C ASN A 130 5.09 13.68 12.34
N PRO A 131 4.70 14.48 13.36
CA PRO A 131 3.69 15.54 13.22
C PRO A 131 4.10 16.67 12.24
N LYS A 132 5.37 16.74 11.85
CA LYS A 132 5.84 17.68 10.81
C LYS A 132 5.50 17.20 9.39
N VAL A 133 5.17 15.91 9.23
CA VAL A 133 4.73 15.34 7.95
C VAL A 133 3.22 15.36 7.93
N ARG A 134 2.64 16.19 7.08
CA ARG A 134 1.21 16.30 6.88
C ARG A 134 0.90 16.19 5.40
N PHE A 135 0.13 15.17 5.03
CA PHE A 135 -0.23 15.01 3.64
C PHE A 135 -1.28 16.06 3.21
N PRO A 136 -1.08 16.68 2.04
CA PRO A 136 -2.11 17.50 1.41
C PRO A 136 -3.38 16.68 1.15
N ASN A 137 -4.46 17.38 0.83
CA ASN A 137 -5.69 16.73 0.39
C ASN A 137 -5.40 15.84 -0.84
N ARG A 138 -5.84 14.56 -0.79
CA ARG A 138 -5.57 13.59 -1.85
C ARG A 138 -6.10 14.04 -3.21
N GLN A 139 -7.28 14.65 -3.24
CA GLN A 139 -7.90 15.14 -4.47
C GLN A 139 -7.06 16.28 -5.11
N GLU A 140 -6.52 17.19 -4.30
CA GLU A 140 -5.62 18.25 -4.78
C GLU A 140 -4.34 17.68 -5.40
N ILE A 141 -3.78 16.61 -4.81
CA ILE A 141 -2.61 15.92 -5.37
C ILE A 141 -2.95 15.29 -6.72
N ILE A 142 -4.10 14.62 -6.83
CA ILE A 142 -4.59 14.02 -8.07
C ILE A 142 -4.75 15.09 -9.16
N GLU A 143 -5.37 16.22 -8.86
CA GLU A 143 -5.55 17.34 -9.78
C GLU A 143 -4.20 17.91 -10.22
N ASN A 144 -3.25 18.08 -9.31
CA ASN A 144 -1.90 18.54 -9.62
C ASN A 144 -1.15 17.56 -10.54
N ILE A 145 -1.32 16.24 -10.34
CA ILE A 145 -0.76 15.22 -11.24
C ILE A 145 -1.36 15.37 -12.65
N ILE A 146 -2.68 15.46 -12.76
CA ILE A 146 -3.38 15.59 -14.04
C ILE A 146 -2.96 16.87 -14.76
N LEU A 147 -2.93 18.00 -14.07
CA LEU A 147 -2.52 19.29 -14.62
C LEU A 147 -1.06 19.26 -15.10
N TRP A 148 -0.15 18.67 -14.32
CA TRP A 148 1.24 18.55 -14.70
C TRP A 148 1.41 17.67 -15.96
N VAL A 149 0.72 16.54 -16.01
CA VAL A 149 0.71 15.65 -17.20
C VAL A 149 0.17 16.38 -18.42
N ALA A 150 -0.98 17.04 -18.32
CA ALA A 150 -1.59 17.79 -19.42
C ALA A 150 -0.64 18.85 -19.99
N ASN A 151 0.11 19.54 -19.13
CA ASN A 151 1.07 20.58 -19.53
C ASN A 151 2.36 20.02 -20.17
N LYS A 152 2.68 18.74 -19.98
CA LYS A 152 3.96 18.16 -20.44
C LYS A 152 3.81 17.18 -21.60
N ILE A 153 2.67 16.51 -21.70
CA ILE A 153 2.47 15.39 -22.66
C ILE A 153 2.63 15.83 -24.13
N SER A 154 2.26 17.05 -24.47
CA SER A 154 2.47 17.58 -25.84
C SER A 154 3.95 17.79 -26.18
N ASN A 155 4.82 17.95 -25.19
CA ASN A 155 6.23 18.31 -25.34
C ASN A 155 7.20 17.14 -25.16
N GLY A 156 6.71 15.94 -24.83
CA GLY A 156 7.57 14.76 -24.64
C GLY A 156 6.89 13.61 -23.92
N ILE A 157 7.67 12.59 -23.65
CA ILE A 157 7.26 11.41 -22.90
C ILE A 157 7.26 11.75 -21.40
N ILE A 158 6.32 11.21 -20.66
CA ILE A 158 6.27 11.32 -19.20
C ILE A 158 6.52 9.95 -18.59
N LEU A 159 7.41 9.85 -17.61
CA LEU A 159 7.74 8.59 -16.96
C LEU A 159 7.57 8.70 -15.44
N PHE A 160 6.60 7.97 -14.90
CA PHE A 160 6.39 7.83 -13.47
C PHE A 160 7.14 6.62 -12.89
N SER A 161 7.88 6.83 -11.81
CA SER A 161 8.35 5.75 -10.94
C SER A 161 7.32 5.50 -9.84
N ALA A 162 6.89 4.25 -9.67
CA ALA A 162 5.88 3.85 -8.69
C ALA A 162 6.11 2.42 -8.20
N TYR A 163 5.64 2.09 -6.99
CA TYR A 163 5.56 0.70 -6.55
C TYR A 163 4.64 -0.08 -7.48
N ARG A 164 5.06 -1.29 -7.88
CA ARG A 164 4.31 -2.12 -8.85
C ARG A 164 2.93 -2.56 -8.36
N MET A 165 2.70 -2.56 -7.03
CA MET A 165 1.42 -2.88 -6.40
C MET A 165 0.93 -1.69 -5.59
N GLY A 166 -0.35 -1.37 -5.71
CA GLY A 166 -1.00 -0.22 -5.11
C GLY A 166 -0.77 1.05 -5.93
N LYS A 167 0.41 1.66 -5.84
CA LYS A 167 0.69 2.97 -6.46
C LYS A 167 0.61 2.98 -7.98
N ALA A 168 1.12 1.95 -8.66
CA ALA A 168 1.03 1.87 -10.13
C ALA A 168 -0.43 1.83 -10.60
N GLN A 169 -1.29 1.04 -9.96
CA GLN A 169 -2.70 0.92 -10.32
C GLN A 169 -3.48 2.21 -10.01
N GLU A 170 -3.13 2.88 -8.92
CA GLU A 170 -3.70 4.20 -8.61
C GLU A 170 -3.33 5.23 -9.66
N LEU A 171 -2.07 5.30 -10.08
CA LEU A 171 -1.63 6.19 -11.16
C LEU A 171 -2.33 5.85 -12.49
N ILE A 172 -2.55 4.57 -12.80
CA ILE A 172 -3.34 4.16 -13.98
C ILE A 172 -4.75 4.75 -13.88
N LYS A 173 -5.42 4.62 -12.74
CA LYS A 173 -6.78 5.20 -12.54
C LYS A 173 -6.78 6.72 -12.69
N ILE A 174 -5.77 7.41 -12.15
CA ILE A 174 -5.62 8.87 -12.29
C ILE A 174 -5.45 9.24 -13.78
N MET A 175 -4.61 8.52 -14.53
CA MET A 175 -4.44 8.74 -15.96
C MET A 175 -5.71 8.45 -16.75
N ASN A 176 -6.45 7.39 -16.40
CA ASN A 176 -7.72 7.06 -17.03
C ASN A 176 -8.79 8.16 -16.82
N LYS A 177 -8.84 8.80 -15.65
CA LYS A 177 -9.70 9.97 -15.42
C LYS A 177 -9.35 11.15 -16.33
N ALA A 178 -8.07 11.29 -16.69
CA ALA A 178 -7.60 12.29 -17.66
C ALA A 178 -7.75 11.86 -19.11
N GLY A 179 -8.41 10.73 -19.41
CA GLY A 179 -8.56 10.17 -20.75
C GLY A 179 -7.28 9.59 -21.34
N ILE A 180 -6.26 9.34 -20.50
CA ILE A 180 -4.95 8.81 -20.92
C ILE A 180 -4.87 7.32 -20.57
N LYS A 181 -4.45 6.50 -21.57
CA LYS A 181 -4.12 5.10 -21.41
C LYS A 181 -2.59 4.97 -21.23
N PRO A 182 -2.05 4.82 -20.01
CA PRO A 182 -0.61 4.78 -19.82
C PRO A 182 0.00 3.47 -20.29
N VAL A 183 1.31 3.51 -20.59
CA VAL A 183 2.12 2.32 -20.88
C VAL A 183 2.75 1.82 -19.59
N VAL A 184 2.63 0.54 -19.32
CA VAL A 184 3.17 -0.07 -18.09
C VAL A 184 4.18 -1.18 -18.41
N THR A 185 5.07 -1.46 -17.47
CA THR A 185 5.99 -2.61 -17.60
C THR A 185 5.24 -3.93 -17.51
N LYS A 186 5.85 -5.02 -18.01
CA LYS A 186 5.31 -6.37 -17.91
C LYS A 186 4.95 -6.75 -16.47
N LYS A 187 5.82 -6.42 -15.50
CA LYS A 187 5.58 -6.75 -14.08
C LYS A 187 4.36 -6.03 -13.50
N ILE A 188 4.13 -4.78 -13.88
CA ILE A 188 2.92 -4.04 -13.50
C ILE A 188 1.71 -4.66 -14.18
N SER A 189 1.80 -4.98 -15.47
CA SER A 189 0.71 -5.62 -16.23
C SER A 189 0.30 -6.97 -15.64
N GLU A 190 1.24 -7.78 -15.16
CA GLU A 190 0.94 -9.06 -14.49
C GLU A 190 0.14 -8.85 -13.20
N VAL A 191 0.51 -7.86 -12.40
CA VAL A 191 -0.23 -7.47 -11.19
C VAL A 191 -1.62 -6.92 -11.54
N ASN A 192 -1.73 -6.08 -12.58
CA ASN A 192 -3.00 -5.49 -13.01
C ASN A 192 -4.07 -6.55 -13.29
N LYS A 193 -3.69 -7.72 -13.82
CA LYS A 193 -4.63 -8.83 -14.08
C LYS A 193 -5.36 -9.30 -12.82
N VAL A 194 -4.70 -9.22 -11.65
CA VAL A 194 -5.36 -9.55 -10.38
C VAL A 194 -6.42 -8.51 -10.03
N TYR A 195 -6.14 -7.22 -10.24
CA TYR A 195 -7.12 -6.16 -10.04
C TYR A 195 -8.32 -6.32 -10.98
N GLU A 196 -8.08 -6.59 -12.27
CA GLU A 196 -9.11 -6.77 -13.29
C GLU A 196 -9.98 -7.99 -13.02
N LYS A 197 -9.38 -9.11 -12.65
CA LYS A 197 -10.08 -10.33 -12.23
C LYS A 197 -11.06 -10.07 -11.08
N ASN A 198 -10.70 -9.14 -10.20
CA ASN A 198 -11.49 -8.77 -9.03
C ASN A 198 -12.37 -7.51 -9.27
N GLY A 199 -12.62 -7.14 -10.52
CA GLY A 199 -13.59 -6.12 -10.91
C GLY A 199 -13.07 -4.67 -10.91
N ILE A 200 -11.77 -4.44 -10.71
CA ILE A 200 -11.18 -3.11 -10.83
C ILE A 200 -10.70 -2.90 -12.27
N SER A 201 -11.47 -2.15 -13.05
CA SER A 201 -11.11 -1.83 -14.44
C SER A 201 -9.91 -0.91 -14.52
N LEU A 202 -8.90 -1.30 -15.31
CA LEU A 202 -7.67 -0.54 -15.55
C LEU A 202 -7.43 -0.45 -17.07
N ALA A 203 -7.43 0.76 -17.64
CA ALA A 203 -7.09 0.97 -19.04
C ALA A 203 -5.59 1.31 -19.18
N TYR A 204 -4.81 0.41 -19.74
CA TYR A 204 -3.36 0.57 -19.95
C TYR A 204 -2.90 -0.21 -21.17
N SER A 205 -1.69 0.08 -21.66
CA SER A 205 -0.96 -0.73 -22.64
C SER A 205 0.26 -1.36 -21.95
N SER A 206 0.56 -2.62 -22.27
CA SER A 206 1.76 -3.28 -21.75
C SER A 206 2.92 -3.08 -22.72
N ALA A 207 4.07 -2.66 -22.24
CA ALA A 207 5.28 -2.48 -23.04
C ALA A 207 5.79 -3.76 -23.76
N TYR A 208 5.15 -4.90 -23.50
CA TYR A 208 5.52 -6.20 -24.06
C TYR A 208 4.53 -6.76 -25.10
N ASN A 209 3.42 -6.08 -25.33
CA ASN A 209 2.48 -6.53 -26.35
C ASN A 209 2.90 -5.98 -27.72
N SER A 210 2.94 -6.85 -28.74
CA SER A 210 3.15 -6.46 -30.14
C SER A 210 2.12 -5.44 -30.65
N ASP A 211 1.01 -5.29 -29.93
CA ASP A 211 -0.04 -4.30 -30.20
C ASP A 211 0.40 -2.84 -29.94
N LEU A 212 1.57 -2.64 -29.27
CA LEU A 212 2.16 -1.30 -29.14
C LEU A 212 2.55 -0.70 -30.49
N GLU A 213 2.89 -1.54 -31.47
CA GLU A 213 3.14 -1.09 -32.87
C GLU A 213 1.83 -0.68 -33.53
N SER A 214 0.71 -1.36 -33.22
CA SER A 214 -0.62 -1.04 -33.77
C SER A 214 -1.25 0.18 -33.12
N ASP A 215 -0.97 0.45 -31.86
CA ASP A 215 -1.50 1.60 -31.12
C ASP A 215 -0.75 2.92 -31.38
N GLY A 216 0.23 2.94 -32.30
CA GLY A 216 0.92 4.16 -32.72
C GLY A 216 1.85 4.78 -31.66
N ILE A 217 2.28 4.01 -30.64
CA ILE A 217 3.17 4.52 -29.57
C ILE A 217 4.51 5.02 -30.13
N ASN A 218 4.95 4.48 -31.25
CA ASN A 218 6.20 4.90 -31.91
C ASN A 218 6.18 6.34 -32.39
N ASP A 219 5.01 6.92 -32.68
CA ASP A 219 4.87 8.26 -33.27
C ASP A 219 4.33 9.33 -32.29
N HIS A 220 3.85 8.95 -31.11
CA HIS A 220 3.25 9.88 -30.17
C HIS A 220 3.94 9.91 -28.80
N ASN A 221 3.78 11.01 -28.09
CA ASN A 221 4.15 11.10 -26.68
C ASN A 221 3.20 10.24 -25.84
N PHE A 222 3.73 9.63 -24.80
CA PHE A 222 2.95 8.76 -23.92
C PHE A 222 3.31 8.98 -22.45
N VAL A 223 2.46 8.49 -21.56
CA VAL A 223 2.74 8.38 -20.13
C VAL A 223 3.16 6.94 -19.84
N GLY A 224 4.38 6.75 -19.33
CA GLY A 224 4.88 5.47 -18.86
C GLY A 224 4.83 5.35 -17.34
N ILE A 225 4.54 4.16 -16.82
CA ILE A 225 4.62 3.84 -15.38
C ILE A 225 5.54 2.64 -15.21
N THR A 226 6.57 2.79 -14.36
CA THR A 226 7.60 1.78 -14.12
C THR A 226 7.85 1.59 -12.63
N GLU A 227 8.25 0.38 -12.23
CA GLU A 227 8.75 0.08 -10.89
C GLU A 227 10.25 0.36 -10.73
N ASP A 228 10.93 0.83 -11.77
CA ASP A 228 12.36 1.15 -11.72
C ASP A 228 12.60 2.40 -10.85
N ARG A 229 13.38 2.21 -9.81
CA ARG A 229 13.77 3.32 -8.90
C ARG A 229 14.77 4.28 -9.54
N ASN A 230 15.52 3.82 -10.55
CA ASN A 230 16.44 4.66 -11.31
C ASN A 230 15.77 5.26 -12.56
N VAL A 231 14.65 5.92 -12.34
CA VAL A 231 13.80 6.47 -13.40
C VAL A 231 14.56 7.46 -14.30
N ARG A 232 15.55 8.19 -13.77
CA ARG A 232 16.34 9.14 -14.56
C ARG A 232 17.19 8.44 -15.62
N MET A 233 17.86 7.36 -15.28
CA MET A 233 18.64 6.57 -16.24
C MET A 233 17.74 5.94 -17.31
N LEU A 234 16.56 5.45 -16.92
CA LEU A 234 15.59 4.94 -17.89
C LEU A 234 15.08 6.05 -18.82
N ALA A 235 14.83 7.25 -18.29
CA ALA A 235 14.43 8.41 -19.08
C ALA A 235 15.49 8.81 -20.12
N GLU A 236 16.77 8.80 -19.77
CA GLU A 236 17.87 9.06 -20.71
C GLU A 236 17.91 8.04 -21.85
N LYS A 237 17.76 6.74 -21.54
CA LYS A 237 17.68 5.67 -22.54
C LYS A 237 16.49 5.87 -23.48
N LEU A 238 15.29 6.11 -22.93
CA LEU A 238 14.08 6.36 -23.73
C LEU A 238 14.24 7.62 -24.58
N GLY A 239 14.79 8.70 -24.03
CA GLY A 239 15.07 9.92 -24.79
C GLY A 239 16.00 9.69 -25.97
N GLY A 240 17.01 8.83 -25.79
CA GLY A 240 17.92 8.40 -26.86
C GLY A 240 17.23 7.60 -27.97
N VAL A 241 16.34 6.66 -27.59
CA VAL A 241 15.59 5.81 -28.53
C VAL A 241 14.54 6.61 -29.29
N TYR A 242 13.68 7.32 -28.61
CA TYR A 242 12.55 8.05 -29.21
C TYR A 242 12.90 9.41 -29.75
N LYS A 243 14.15 9.90 -29.53
CA LYS A 243 14.60 11.25 -29.89
C LYS A 243 13.67 12.35 -29.35
N ARG A 244 13.19 12.17 -28.12
CA ARG A 244 12.23 13.06 -27.48
C ARG A 244 12.68 13.37 -26.05
N ARG A 245 12.20 14.50 -25.54
CA ARG A 245 12.36 14.82 -24.12
C ARG A 245 11.55 13.84 -23.28
N VAL A 246 12.13 13.38 -22.17
CA VAL A 246 11.45 12.54 -21.20
C VAL A 246 11.41 13.29 -19.86
N TYR A 247 10.21 13.54 -19.39
CA TYR A 247 9.95 14.12 -18.07
C TYR A 247 9.76 13.02 -17.05
N THR A 248 10.36 13.17 -15.88
CA THR A 248 10.34 12.17 -14.83
C THR A 248 9.52 12.64 -13.63
N ALA A 249 8.73 11.73 -13.05
CA ALA A 249 7.94 11.97 -11.86
C ALA A 249 7.99 10.78 -10.90
N VAL A 250 7.76 11.05 -9.62
CA VAL A 250 7.50 10.05 -8.59
C VAL A 250 6.25 10.43 -7.81
N ALA A 251 5.41 9.43 -7.47
CA ALA A 251 4.25 9.60 -6.61
C ALA A 251 4.40 8.68 -5.39
N THR A 252 4.62 9.26 -4.21
CA THR A 252 4.86 8.54 -2.97
C THR A 252 4.70 9.46 -1.77
N GLY A 253 4.22 8.96 -0.62
CA GLY A 253 4.20 9.72 0.62
C GLY A 253 5.59 10.20 1.07
N PHE A 254 6.66 9.49 0.71
CA PHE A 254 8.03 9.92 1.00
C PHE A 254 8.44 11.21 0.30
N ALA A 255 7.67 11.71 -0.67
CA ALA A 255 7.91 13.01 -1.31
C ALA A 255 7.79 14.20 -0.35
N GLU A 256 7.10 14.06 0.78
CA GLU A 256 7.07 15.06 1.85
C GLU A 256 8.37 15.09 2.69
N ILE A 257 9.15 14.00 2.66
CA ILE A 257 10.31 13.83 3.55
C ILE A 257 11.61 13.94 2.77
N PHE A 258 11.65 13.33 1.57
CA PHE A 258 12.86 13.20 0.77
C PHE A 258 12.74 13.92 -0.57
N ARG A 259 13.89 14.33 -1.14
CA ARG A 259 13.99 14.79 -2.51
C ARG A 259 14.43 13.63 -3.39
N PHE A 260 13.65 13.39 -4.44
CA PHE A 260 13.93 12.38 -5.44
C PHE A 260 14.62 13.01 -6.66
N ASN A 261 15.45 12.25 -7.36
CA ASN A 261 16.08 12.69 -8.60
C ASN A 261 15.10 12.58 -9.78
N THR A 262 14.03 13.38 -9.73
CA THR A 262 12.97 13.47 -10.74
C THR A 262 12.65 14.94 -11.04
N ASP A 263 12.01 15.23 -12.17
CA ASP A 263 11.62 16.61 -12.52
C ASP A 263 10.51 17.13 -11.58
N VAL A 264 9.64 16.22 -11.11
CA VAL A 264 8.59 16.54 -10.12
C VAL A 264 8.37 15.35 -9.17
N GLN A 265 7.91 15.63 -7.96
CA GLN A 265 7.47 14.63 -7.00
C GLN A 265 6.10 15.00 -6.42
N PHE A 266 5.24 14.00 -6.25
CA PHE A 266 3.89 14.17 -5.72
C PHE A 266 3.73 13.38 -4.42
N PRO A 267 3.29 14.01 -3.32
CA PRO A 267 3.15 13.35 -2.01
C PRO A 267 1.87 12.51 -1.91
N LEU A 268 1.67 11.60 -2.86
CA LEU A 268 0.53 10.68 -2.90
C LEU A 268 0.80 9.47 -2.02
N SER A 269 0.30 9.50 -0.78
CA SER A 269 0.53 8.46 0.23
C SER A 269 -0.56 7.40 0.24
N ASP A 270 -0.16 6.14 0.50
CA ASP A 270 -1.05 5.02 0.80
C ASP A 270 -1.10 4.74 2.32
N HIS A 271 -0.40 5.54 3.12
CA HIS A 271 -0.40 5.46 4.58
C HIS A 271 -1.05 6.69 5.20
N ALA A 272 -1.55 6.53 6.40
CA ALA A 272 -1.99 7.61 7.25
C ALA A 272 -0.81 8.46 7.76
N ASP A 273 -0.97 9.77 7.86
CA ASP A 273 -0.06 10.65 8.58
C ASP A 273 -0.37 10.68 10.09
N PHE A 274 0.45 11.41 10.85
CA PHE A 274 0.29 11.51 12.32
C PHE A 274 -1.12 11.94 12.75
N TYR A 275 -1.71 12.92 12.07
CA TYR A 275 -3.03 13.44 12.43
C TYR A 275 -4.15 12.45 12.09
N GLN A 276 -3.99 11.74 10.99
CA GLN A 276 -4.90 10.65 10.59
C GLN A 276 -4.77 9.45 11.55
N ILE A 277 -3.55 9.16 12.05
CA ILE A 277 -3.35 8.15 13.11
C ILE A 277 -4.11 8.56 14.38
N LEU A 278 -4.01 9.82 14.81
CA LEU A 278 -4.76 10.32 15.97
C LEU A 278 -6.28 10.26 15.75
N GLU A 279 -6.74 10.60 14.55
CA GLU A 279 -8.15 10.49 14.17
C GLU A 279 -8.62 9.03 14.25
N TYR A 280 -7.84 8.08 13.72
CA TYR A 280 -8.13 6.65 13.83
C TYR A 280 -8.24 6.20 15.29
N ILE A 281 -7.24 6.55 16.12
CA ILE A 281 -7.22 6.21 17.55
C ILE A 281 -8.45 6.78 18.26
N SER A 282 -8.83 8.02 17.98
CA SER A 282 -10.00 8.65 18.61
C SER A 282 -11.31 7.94 18.31
N LYS A 283 -11.41 7.27 17.16
CA LYS A 283 -12.59 6.51 16.71
C LYS A 283 -12.58 5.06 17.22
N VAL A 284 -11.41 4.43 17.26
CA VAL A 284 -11.23 3.05 17.77
C VAL A 284 -11.34 3.00 19.28
N GLN A 285 -10.93 4.06 19.99
CA GLN A 285 -10.98 4.25 21.45
C GLN A 285 -10.26 3.13 22.23
N PRO A 286 -9.02 2.77 21.87
CA PRO A 286 -8.32 1.70 22.56
C PRO A 286 -7.90 2.13 23.96
N LYS A 287 -7.96 1.19 24.93
CA LYS A 287 -7.42 1.35 26.28
C LYS A 287 -5.90 1.24 26.31
N LYS A 288 -5.34 0.47 25.36
CA LYS A 288 -3.90 0.28 25.21
C LYS A 288 -3.48 0.28 23.74
N ILE A 289 -2.35 0.93 23.46
CA ILE A 289 -1.81 1.04 22.12
C ILE A 289 -0.41 0.44 22.07
N TYR A 290 -0.15 -0.39 21.06
CA TYR A 290 1.18 -0.78 20.66
C TYR A 290 1.49 -0.18 19.30
N THR A 291 2.68 0.39 19.13
CA THR A 291 3.11 0.95 17.86
C THR A 291 4.14 0.03 17.20
N TYR A 292 4.10 -0.15 15.88
CA TYR A 292 5.08 -0.94 15.16
C TYR A 292 5.62 -0.19 13.94
N GLY A 293 6.70 -0.71 13.33
CA GLY A 293 7.38 -0.07 12.21
C GLY A 293 8.60 0.77 12.63
N LYS A 294 9.16 1.49 11.67
CA LYS A 294 10.45 2.19 11.86
C LYS A 294 10.43 3.31 12.88
N SER A 295 9.29 3.95 13.07
CA SER A 295 9.13 5.11 13.97
C SER A 295 8.30 4.78 15.21
N LYS A 296 8.21 3.51 15.59
CA LYS A 296 7.37 3.02 16.69
C LYS A 296 7.68 3.70 18.03
N GLU A 297 8.95 3.91 18.38
CA GLU A 297 9.34 4.58 19.63
C GLU A 297 8.89 6.03 19.65
N PHE A 298 9.02 6.71 18.50
CA PHE A 298 8.61 8.09 18.36
C PHE A 298 7.08 8.24 18.49
N LEU A 299 6.32 7.39 17.79
CA LEU A 299 4.86 7.41 17.86
C LEU A 299 4.37 7.08 19.26
N ALA A 300 4.88 6.02 19.90
CA ALA A 300 4.51 5.65 21.26
C ALA A 300 4.74 6.80 22.25
N LYS A 301 5.90 7.46 22.16
CA LYS A 301 6.22 8.63 22.99
C LYS A 301 5.22 9.76 22.75
N SER A 302 4.97 10.13 21.50
CA SER A 302 4.02 11.22 21.16
C SER A 302 2.59 10.92 21.64
N LEU A 303 2.16 9.67 21.55
CA LEU A 303 0.86 9.23 22.05
C LEU A 303 0.79 9.28 23.58
N THR A 304 1.86 8.86 24.27
CA THR A 304 1.94 8.95 25.74
C THR A 304 1.90 10.39 26.23
N GLU A 305 2.63 11.29 25.55
CA GLU A 305 2.59 12.74 25.84
C GLU A 305 1.19 13.34 25.59
N SER A 306 0.40 12.72 24.70
CA SER A 306 -1.00 13.07 24.41
C SER A 306 -2.02 12.40 25.34
N GLY A 307 -1.57 11.65 26.36
CA GLY A 307 -2.42 11.04 27.39
C GLY A 307 -2.89 9.61 27.08
N TYR A 308 -2.36 8.96 26.03
CA TYR A 308 -2.69 7.55 25.72
C TYR A 308 -1.75 6.57 26.45
N ASP A 309 -2.25 5.39 26.83
CA ASP A 309 -1.39 4.27 27.26
C ASP A 309 -0.77 3.61 26.02
N ALA A 310 0.38 4.11 25.60
CA ALA A 310 1.06 3.69 24.38
C ALA A 310 2.48 3.19 24.65
N LEU A 311 2.83 2.05 24.04
CA LEU A 311 4.16 1.43 24.12
C LEU A 311 4.65 1.06 22.71
N PRO A 312 5.97 1.17 22.44
CA PRO A 312 6.50 0.59 21.21
C PRO A 312 6.46 -0.94 21.29
N SER A 313 6.25 -1.59 20.17
CA SER A 313 6.39 -3.04 20.08
C SER A 313 7.83 -3.47 20.39
N ILE A 314 8.02 -4.64 20.99
CA ILE A 314 9.35 -5.11 21.47
C ILE A 314 10.28 -5.48 20.31
N TYR A 315 9.81 -5.46 19.04
CA TYR A 315 10.60 -5.77 17.82
C TYR A 315 10.44 -4.70 16.76
#